data_fe679c8387e7596319939990a6848fb5
#
_entry.id   fe679c8387e7596319939990a6848fb5
#
_cell.length_a   1.000
_cell.length_b   1.000
_cell.length_c   1.000
_cell.angle_alpha   90.00
_cell.angle_beta   90.00
_cell.angle_gamma   90.00
#
_symmetry.space_group_name_H-M   'P 1'
#
loop_
_entity.id
_entity.type
_entity.pdbx_description
1 polymer ?
#
loop_
_entity_poly.entity_id
_entity_poly.type
_entity_poly.pdbx_seq_one_letter_code
_entity_poly.pdbx_strand_id
1 'polypeptide(L)'
;MSSASGTTVTTALREPIALGVMPAGRPMETVDERFVRAPAREIFALARDVEHWPAHLAHYRWVRFGERARDGGGVVEMAAWRPFGVLRWPTWWRSEMRVDDAAPAIRFRHIGGITTGMDVEWTFTPERDGTRVRIVHAWDGPRWPFIGIFAATAVIGPVFVHGIASRTLAGLAAAAERASSPSPRLPA
;
A
#
# COMPACT_ATOMS: atom_id res chain seq x y z
N MET A 1 11.97 -30.58 39.51
CA MET A 1 12.26 -30.32 38.08
C MET A 1 10.92 -30.10 37.39
N SER A 2 10.57 -28.86 37.16
CA SER A 2 9.26 -28.49 36.57
C SER A 2 9.49 -28.10 35.14
N SER A 3 9.02 -28.92 34.18
CA SER A 3 9.08 -28.64 32.75
C SER A 3 7.98 -27.66 32.40
N ALA A 4 8.35 -26.43 32.05
CA ALA A 4 7.44 -25.47 31.49
C ALA A 4 7.21 -25.82 30.01
N SER A 5 6.04 -26.40 29.69
CA SER A 5 5.58 -26.60 28.32
C SER A 5 5.22 -25.25 27.72
N GLY A 6 6.10 -24.71 26.89
CA GLY A 6 5.81 -23.52 26.08
C GLY A 6 4.75 -23.85 25.02
N THR A 7 3.52 -23.38 25.23
CA THR A 7 2.46 -23.46 24.24
C THR A 7 2.78 -22.46 23.12
N THR A 8 3.30 -22.95 22.00
CA THR A 8 3.45 -22.15 20.78
C THR A 8 2.05 -21.88 20.23
N VAL A 9 1.53 -20.68 20.44
CA VAL A 9 0.27 -20.22 19.82
C VAL A 9 0.55 -20.04 18.34
N THR A 10 0.27 -21.05 17.53
CA THR A 10 0.25 -20.92 16.06
C THR A 10 -1.01 -20.10 15.72
N THR A 11 -0.85 -18.82 15.44
CA THR A 11 -1.93 -17.97 14.95
C THR A 11 -2.33 -18.51 13.57
N ALA A 12 -3.47 -19.18 13.47
CA ALA A 12 -4.00 -19.68 12.22
C ALA A 12 -4.27 -18.50 11.27
N LEU A 13 -3.77 -18.62 10.03
CA LEU A 13 -4.03 -17.63 8.98
C LEU A 13 -5.53 -17.63 8.65
N ARG A 14 -6.10 -16.45 8.50
CA ARG A 14 -7.51 -16.27 8.12
C ARG A 14 -7.72 -16.46 6.62
N GLU A 15 -8.97 -16.64 6.21
CA GLU A 15 -9.36 -16.60 4.81
C GLU A 15 -9.15 -15.18 4.25
N PRO A 16 -8.86 -15.05 2.95
CA PRO A 16 -8.74 -13.75 2.28
C PRO A 16 -9.97 -12.87 2.50
N ILE A 17 -9.74 -11.59 2.73
CA ILE A 17 -10.83 -10.63 2.96
C ILE A 17 -11.53 -10.31 1.65
N ALA A 18 -12.86 -10.43 1.61
CA ALA A 18 -13.66 -10.11 0.42
C ALA A 18 -13.92 -8.60 0.34
N LEU A 19 -13.13 -7.87 -0.43
CA LEU A 19 -13.28 -6.41 -0.61
C LEU A 19 -14.25 -6.01 -1.73
N GLY A 20 -14.80 -6.99 -2.46
CA GLY A 20 -15.68 -6.73 -3.60
C GLY A 20 -14.95 -6.09 -4.79
N VAL A 21 -15.69 -5.44 -5.69
CA VAL A 21 -15.12 -4.70 -6.84
C VAL A 21 -14.68 -3.31 -6.41
N MET A 22 -13.68 -2.73 -7.12
CA MET A 22 -13.28 -1.34 -6.92
C MET A 22 -14.47 -0.41 -7.23
N PRO A 23 -14.89 0.44 -6.31
CA PRO A 23 -15.96 1.38 -6.59
C PRO A 23 -15.53 2.41 -7.65
N ALA A 24 -16.45 2.78 -8.52
CA ALA A 24 -16.25 3.80 -9.54
C ALA A 24 -17.15 5.02 -9.27
N GLY A 25 -16.77 6.19 -9.81
CA GLY A 25 -17.58 7.41 -9.74
C GLY A 25 -17.69 8.00 -8.34
N ARG A 26 -16.71 7.76 -7.48
CA ARG A 26 -16.64 8.40 -6.17
C ARG A 26 -16.26 9.88 -6.30
N PRO A 27 -16.75 10.77 -5.42
CA PRO A 27 -16.43 12.21 -5.46
C PRO A 27 -14.94 12.50 -5.45
N MET A 28 -14.13 11.73 -4.71
CA MET A 28 -12.67 11.79 -4.77
C MET A 28 -12.16 10.53 -5.45
N GLU A 29 -11.47 10.73 -6.56
CA GLU A 29 -10.70 9.69 -7.24
C GLU A 29 -9.32 10.26 -7.57
N THR A 30 -8.26 9.52 -7.22
CA THR A 30 -6.89 9.85 -7.62
C THR A 30 -6.25 8.66 -8.30
N VAL A 31 -5.41 8.93 -9.28
CA VAL A 31 -4.65 7.92 -10.00
C VAL A 31 -3.18 8.31 -9.96
N ASP A 32 -2.37 7.42 -9.43
CA ASP A 32 -0.91 7.49 -9.50
C ASP A 32 -0.42 6.37 -10.42
N GLU A 33 0.33 6.71 -11.45
CA GLU A 33 0.81 5.74 -12.43
C GLU A 33 2.30 5.92 -12.69
N ARG A 34 3.00 4.80 -12.86
CA ARG A 34 4.43 4.82 -13.17
C ARG A 34 4.82 3.61 -14.00
N PHE A 35 5.65 3.84 -15.01
CA PHE A 35 6.40 2.78 -15.66
C PHE A 35 7.66 2.45 -14.83
N VAL A 36 7.85 1.15 -14.53
CA VAL A 36 8.95 0.62 -13.72
C VAL A 36 9.76 -0.33 -14.61
N ARG A 37 11.07 -0.10 -14.73
CA ARG A 37 11.99 -0.95 -15.52
C ARG A 37 12.38 -2.22 -14.74
N ALA A 38 11.37 -2.97 -14.34
CA ALA A 38 11.51 -4.25 -13.66
C ALA A 38 10.37 -5.19 -14.06
N PRO A 39 10.56 -6.51 -14.00
CA PRO A 39 9.50 -7.49 -14.21
C PRO A 39 8.36 -7.31 -13.20
N ALA A 40 7.12 -7.57 -13.63
CA ALA A 40 5.94 -7.41 -12.79
C ALA A 40 6.03 -8.19 -11.46
N ARG A 41 6.60 -9.39 -11.49
CA ARG A 41 6.81 -10.19 -10.27
C ARG A 41 7.67 -9.49 -9.22
N GLU A 42 8.68 -8.74 -9.63
CA GLU A 42 9.60 -8.05 -8.72
C GLU A 42 8.92 -6.87 -8.01
N ILE A 43 8.29 -5.99 -8.78
CA ILE A 43 7.59 -4.84 -8.19
C ILE A 43 6.35 -5.28 -7.41
N PHE A 44 5.63 -6.32 -7.84
CA PHE A 44 4.51 -6.88 -7.12
C PHE A 44 4.94 -7.50 -5.78
N ALA A 45 6.06 -8.25 -5.76
CA ALA A 45 6.61 -8.82 -4.54
C ALA A 45 6.95 -7.74 -3.49
N LEU A 46 7.57 -6.64 -3.91
CA LEU A 46 7.87 -5.50 -3.04
C LEU A 46 6.59 -4.78 -2.58
N ALA A 47 5.61 -4.64 -3.47
CA ALA A 47 4.38 -3.93 -3.16
C ALA A 47 3.49 -4.70 -2.17
N ARG A 48 3.43 -6.04 -2.26
CA ARG A 48 2.64 -6.87 -1.34
C ARG A 48 3.27 -7.02 0.04
N ASP A 49 4.58 -6.87 0.13
CA ASP A 49 5.35 -7.02 1.38
C ASP A 49 5.37 -5.71 2.18
N VAL A 50 4.17 -5.28 2.57
CA VAL A 50 3.95 -3.97 3.20
C VAL A 50 4.70 -3.79 4.53
N GLU A 51 4.95 -4.86 5.28
CA GLU A 51 5.69 -4.77 6.56
C GLU A 51 7.12 -4.30 6.38
N HIS A 52 7.74 -4.62 5.25
CA HIS A 52 9.10 -4.18 4.92
C HIS A 52 9.15 -2.81 4.23
N TRP A 53 8.01 -2.17 3.95
CA TRP A 53 8.01 -0.82 3.38
C TRP A 53 8.85 0.19 4.15
N PRO A 54 8.87 0.24 5.50
CA PRO A 54 9.72 1.18 6.23
C PRO A 54 11.22 1.03 5.94
N ALA A 55 11.69 -0.15 5.54
CA ALA A 55 13.09 -0.37 5.17
C ALA A 55 13.45 0.25 3.80
N HIS A 56 12.46 0.42 2.91
CA HIS A 56 12.64 0.96 1.56
C HIS A 56 12.12 2.38 1.40
N LEU A 57 11.21 2.81 2.28
CA LEU A 57 10.41 4.01 2.17
C LEU A 57 10.53 4.85 3.45
N ALA A 58 11.47 5.77 3.47
CA ALA A 58 11.79 6.58 4.66
C ALA A 58 10.62 7.44 5.20
N HIS A 59 9.54 7.59 4.44
CA HIS A 59 8.34 8.28 4.91
C HIS A 59 7.39 7.38 5.70
N TYR A 60 7.52 6.04 5.62
CA TYR A 60 6.79 5.14 6.53
C TYR A 60 7.52 5.06 7.88
N ARG A 61 6.75 5.16 8.95
CA ARG A 61 7.24 5.04 10.33
C ARG A 61 7.24 3.59 10.78
N TRP A 62 6.15 2.91 10.50
CA TRP A 62 5.94 1.49 10.76
C TRP A 62 4.74 0.97 9.98
N VAL A 63 4.74 -0.32 9.72
CA VAL A 63 3.63 -1.10 9.20
C VAL A 63 3.53 -2.37 10.02
N ARG A 64 2.32 -2.77 10.43
CA ARG A 64 2.10 -3.95 11.27
C ARG A 64 0.81 -4.64 10.88
N PHE A 65 0.84 -5.96 10.74
CA PHE A 65 -0.36 -6.76 10.66
C PHE A 65 -0.94 -7.00 12.05
N GLY A 66 -2.23 -6.70 12.24
CA GLY A 66 -3.01 -7.18 13.37
C GLY A 66 -3.50 -8.61 13.14
N GLU A 67 -3.89 -8.91 11.90
CA GLU A 67 -4.38 -10.22 11.47
C GLU A 67 -3.85 -10.50 10.07
N ARG A 68 -3.43 -11.75 9.82
CA ARG A 68 -2.94 -12.17 8.51
C ARG A 68 -3.91 -13.14 7.85
N ALA A 69 -4.07 -13.00 6.54
CA ALA A 69 -4.81 -13.91 5.68
C ALA A 69 -3.86 -14.78 4.83
N ARG A 70 -4.40 -15.88 4.28
CA ARG A 70 -3.62 -16.87 3.52
C ARG A 70 -3.05 -16.33 2.20
N ASP A 71 -3.69 -15.32 1.62
CA ASP A 71 -3.21 -14.63 0.42
C ASP A 71 -2.06 -13.64 0.68
N GLY A 72 -1.62 -13.51 1.94
CA GLY A 72 -0.62 -12.54 2.37
C GLY A 72 -1.18 -11.17 2.74
N GLY A 73 -2.50 -10.97 2.57
CA GLY A 73 -3.24 -9.81 3.06
C GLY A 73 -3.64 -9.94 4.52
N GLY A 74 -4.72 -9.27 4.91
CA GLY A 74 -5.25 -9.27 6.27
C GLY A 74 -5.61 -7.87 6.75
N VAL A 75 -5.61 -7.67 8.07
CA VAL A 75 -5.80 -6.34 8.67
C VAL A 75 -4.45 -5.73 9.00
N VAL A 76 -4.14 -4.62 8.36
CA VAL A 76 -2.84 -3.94 8.49
C VAL A 76 -3.00 -2.51 8.99
N GLU A 77 -2.11 -2.11 9.87
CA GLU A 77 -1.99 -0.74 10.36
C GLU A 77 -0.71 -0.12 9.81
N MET A 78 -0.82 1.12 9.37
CA MET A 78 0.27 1.85 8.75
C MET A 78 0.38 3.25 9.34
N ALA A 79 1.61 3.72 9.54
CA ALA A 79 1.89 5.09 9.93
C ALA A 79 2.99 5.68 9.04
N ALA A 80 2.78 6.91 8.61
CA ALA A 80 3.72 7.60 7.75
C ALA A 80 3.93 9.06 8.19
N TRP A 81 5.08 9.61 7.80
CA TRP A 81 5.32 11.03 7.85
C TRP A 81 4.82 11.69 6.59
N ARG A 82 4.02 12.69 6.76
CA ARG A 82 3.58 13.51 5.68
C ARG A 82 4.31 14.85 5.69
N PRO A 83 4.98 15.21 4.61
CA PRO A 83 5.57 16.54 4.49
C PRO A 83 4.47 17.58 4.26
N PHE A 84 4.58 18.68 4.97
CA PHE A 84 3.77 19.88 4.82
C PHE A 84 4.74 21.07 4.76
N GLY A 85 5.28 21.37 3.58
CA GLY A 85 6.41 22.27 3.45
C GLY A 85 7.61 21.76 4.25
N VAL A 86 8.05 22.52 5.25
CA VAL A 86 9.15 22.15 6.16
C VAL A 86 8.71 21.26 7.33
N LEU A 87 7.42 21.11 7.56
CA LEU A 87 6.86 20.32 8.66
C LEU A 87 6.61 18.89 8.23
N ARG A 88 6.76 17.96 9.17
CA ARG A 88 6.36 16.55 9.02
C ARG A 88 5.17 16.27 9.90
N TRP A 89 4.03 15.96 9.28
CA TRP A 89 2.82 15.62 10.03
C TRP A 89 2.70 14.10 10.16
N PRO A 90 2.54 13.54 11.38
CA PRO A 90 2.31 12.12 11.55
C PRO A 90 0.88 11.78 11.07
N THR A 91 0.78 10.75 10.24
CA THR A 91 -0.50 10.18 9.81
C THR A 91 -0.55 8.70 10.13
N TRP A 92 -1.75 8.19 10.32
CA TRP A 92 -2.01 6.81 10.63
C TRP A 92 -3.33 6.36 10.00
N TRP A 93 -3.37 5.10 9.54
CA TRP A 93 -4.58 4.46 9.06
C TRP A 93 -4.52 2.96 9.27
N ARG A 94 -5.69 2.32 9.30
CA ARG A 94 -5.89 0.89 9.39
C ARG A 94 -6.67 0.42 8.17
N SER A 95 -6.26 -0.69 7.57
CA SER A 95 -6.86 -1.19 6.36
C SER A 95 -7.09 -2.69 6.42
N GLU A 96 -8.14 -3.13 5.78
CA GLU A 96 -8.26 -4.47 5.23
C GLU A 96 -7.44 -4.53 3.95
N MET A 97 -6.63 -5.57 3.79
CA MET A 97 -5.77 -5.81 2.63
C MET A 97 -6.07 -7.16 2.03
N ARG A 98 -6.21 -7.21 0.71
CA ARG A 98 -6.30 -8.43 -0.09
C ARG A 98 -5.22 -8.43 -1.16
N VAL A 99 -4.62 -9.60 -1.40
CA VAL A 99 -3.65 -9.83 -2.46
C VAL A 99 -4.23 -10.84 -3.44
N ASP A 100 -4.12 -10.57 -4.73
CA ASP A 100 -4.48 -11.48 -5.80
C ASP A 100 -3.22 -11.85 -6.58
N ASP A 101 -2.80 -13.11 -6.48
CA ASP A 101 -1.63 -13.64 -7.18
C ASP A 101 -1.96 -14.10 -8.62
N ALA A 102 -3.23 -14.46 -8.88
CA ALA A 102 -3.65 -14.95 -10.19
C ALA A 102 -3.78 -13.80 -11.21
N ALA A 103 -4.30 -12.66 -10.73
CA ALA A 103 -4.32 -11.41 -11.48
C ALA A 103 -3.61 -10.35 -10.62
N PRO A 104 -2.26 -10.22 -10.74
CA PRO A 104 -1.46 -9.45 -9.81
C PRO A 104 -2.06 -8.10 -9.46
N ALA A 105 -2.68 -8.04 -8.28
CA ALA A 105 -3.35 -6.86 -7.75
C ALA A 105 -3.31 -6.84 -6.21
N ILE A 106 -3.30 -5.65 -5.63
CA ILE A 106 -3.40 -5.47 -4.19
C ILE A 106 -4.53 -4.48 -3.92
N ARG A 107 -5.47 -4.88 -3.08
CA ARG A 107 -6.61 -4.06 -2.69
C ARG A 107 -6.53 -3.72 -1.21
N PHE A 108 -6.87 -2.48 -0.91
CA PHE A 108 -7.04 -2.03 0.47
C PHE A 108 -8.40 -1.35 0.61
N ARG A 109 -9.00 -1.51 1.79
CA ARG A 109 -10.12 -0.68 2.27
C ARG A 109 -9.75 -0.11 3.62
N HIS A 110 -9.70 1.19 3.73
CA HIS A 110 -9.39 1.86 4.98
C HIS A 110 -10.56 1.73 5.95
N ILE A 111 -10.31 1.11 7.10
CA ILE A 111 -11.30 0.88 8.17
C ILE A 111 -11.02 1.70 9.43
N GLY A 112 -9.95 2.50 9.43
CA GLY A 112 -9.58 3.41 10.52
C GLY A 112 -8.68 4.55 10.05
N GLY A 113 -8.66 5.64 10.81
CA GLY A 113 -7.95 6.87 10.47
C GLY A 113 -8.82 7.87 9.70
N ILE A 114 -8.21 8.99 9.28
CA ILE A 114 -8.92 10.10 8.61
C ILE A 114 -9.51 9.69 7.25
N THR A 115 -8.94 8.70 6.61
CA THR A 115 -9.35 8.18 5.29
C THR A 115 -10.26 6.95 5.38
N THR A 116 -10.90 6.72 6.51
CA THR A 116 -11.85 5.61 6.68
C THR A 116 -12.90 5.59 5.57
N GLY A 117 -13.12 4.41 4.98
CA GLY A 117 -14.03 4.20 3.85
C GLY A 117 -13.39 4.38 2.48
N MET A 118 -12.10 4.73 2.40
CA MET A 118 -11.38 4.82 1.14
C MET A 118 -11.00 3.44 0.63
N ASP A 119 -11.28 3.19 -0.63
CA ASP A 119 -10.80 2.02 -1.38
C ASP A 119 -9.54 2.37 -2.16
N VAL A 120 -8.58 1.44 -2.20
CA VAL A 120 -7.31 1.58 -2.92
C VAL A 120 -7.07 0.31 -3.73
N GLU A 121 -6.65 0.45 -4.98
CA GLU A 121 -6.26 -0.67 -5.82
C GLU A 121 -4.93 -0.42 -6.50
N TRP A 122 -4.05 -1.39 -6.41
CA TRP A 122 -2.79 -1.45 -7.14
C TRP A 122 -2.91 -2.52 -8.22
N THR A 123 -2.57 -2.16 -9.46
CA THR A 123 -2.49 -3.08 -10.59
C THR A 123 -1.11 -3.03 -11.24
N PHE A 124 -0.68 -4.18 -11.77
CA PHE A 124 0.66 -4.40 -12.31
C PHE A 124 0.52 -4.99 -13.71
N THR A 125 0.63 -4.15 -14.74
CA THR A 125 0.50 -4.56 -16.14
C THR A 125 1.88 -4.74 -16.76
N PRO A 126 2.27 -5.98 -17.14
CA PRO A 126 3.52 -6.20 -17.85
C PRO A 126 3.53 -5.45 -19.17
N GLU A 127 4.66 -4.79 -19.48
CA GLU A 127 4.96 -4.16 -20.76
C GLU A 127 6.30 -4.71 -21.30
N ARG A 128 6.64 -4.39 -22.54
CA ARG A 128 7.81 -4.93 -23.23
C ARG A 128 9.11 -4.86 -22.41
N ASP A 129 9.38 -3.70 -21.79
CA ASP A 129 10.65 -3.41 -21.12
C ASP A 129 10.48 -3.17 -19.61
N GLY A 130 9.35 -3.58 -19.04
CA GLY A 130 9.06 -3.37 -17.62
C GLY A 130 7.61 -3.61 -17.25
N THR A 131 7.12 -2.83 -16.31
CA THR A 131 5.79 -2.96 -15.75
C THR A 131 5.15 -1.59 -15.57
N ARG A 132 3.93 -1.42 -16.02
CA ARG A 132 3.10 -0.28 -15.65
C ARG A 132 2.40 -0.58 -14.34
N VAL A 133 2.69 0.22 -13.34
CA VAL A 133 2.03 0.15 -12.03
C VAL A 133 1.07 1.31 -11.90
N ARG A 134 -0.16 1.01 -11.53
CA ARG A 134 -1.22 2.00 -11.35
C ARG A 134 -1.84 1.83 -9.97
N ILE A 135 -2.01 2.93 -9.26
CA ILE A 135 -2.67 3.01 -7.96
C ILE A 135 -3.91 3.89 -8.12
N VAL A 136 -5.05 3.37 -7.80
CA VAL A 136 -6.32 4.11 -7.79
C VAL A 136 -6.80 4.23 -6.36
N HIS A 137 -7.19 5.44 -5.97
CA HIS A 137 -7.91 5.68 -4.72
C HIS A 137 -9.30 6.20 -5.06
N ALA A 138 -10.32 5.65 -4.40
CA ALA A 138 -11.71 6.07 -4.55
C ALA A 138 -12.34 6.27 -3.18
N TRP A 139 -12.95 7.44 -2.94
CA TRP A 139 -13.46 7.80 -1.63
C TRP A 139 -14.59 8.82 -1.68
N ASP A 140 -15.55 8.69 -0.76
CA ASP A 140 -16.65 9.66 -0.60
C ASP A 140 -16.27 10.88 0.26
N GLY A 141 -15.08 10.83 0.89
CA GLY A 141 -14.66 11.83 1.84
C GLY A 141 -14.96 11.46 3.29
N PRO A 142 -14.42 12.23 4.24
CA PRO A 142 -14.72 12.07 5.64
C PRO A 142 -16.19 12.43 5.90
N ARG A 143 -16.82 11.72 6.84
CA ARG A 143 -18.22 11.98 7.25
C ARG A 143 -18.36 13.26 8.09
N TRP A 144 -17.70 14.34 7.69
CA TRP A 144 -17.80 15.64 8.35
C TRP A 144 -18.98 16.41 7.78
N PRO A 145 -19.89 16.91 8.61
CA PRO A 145 -21.04 17.67 8.13
C PRO A 145 -20.55 18.90 7.36
N PHE A 146 -21.19 19.17 6.22
CA PHE A 146 -21.03 20.35 5.35
C PHE A 146 -19.70 20.50 4.58
N ILE A 147 -18.57 19.93 5.07
CA ILE A 147 -17.24 20.13 4.48
C ILE A 147 -16.55 18.85 4.02
N GLY A 148 -17.16 17.67 4.26
CA GLY A 148 -16.51 16.38 4.01
C GLY A 148 -16.07 16.17 2.57
N ILE A 149 -16.93 16.43 1.60
CA ILE A 149 -16.61 16.28 0.16
C ILE A 149 -15.56 17.30 -0.27
N PHE A 150 -15.68 18.55 0.14
CA PHE A 150 -14.68 19.59 -0.17
C PHE A 150 -13.31 19.24 0.42
N ALA A 151 -13.27 18.82 1.68
CA ALA A 151 -12.03 18.37 2.32
C ALA A 151 -11.41 17.18 1.58
N ALA A 152 -12.23 16.21 1.14
CA ALA A 152 -11.75 15.05 0.39
C ALA A 152 -11.15 15.44 -0.97
N THR A 153 -11.85 16.25 -1.73
CA THR A 153 -11.48 16.57 -3.13
C THR A 153 -10.43 17.65 -3.24
N ALA A 154 -10.47 18.68 -2.39
CA ALA A 154 -9.54 19.82 -2.49
C ALA A 154 -8.27 19.67 -1.67
N VAL A 155 -8.32 18.92 -0.57
CA VAL A 155 -7.18 18.83 0.37
C VAL A 155 -6.68 17.39 0.54
N ILE A 156 -7.54 16.47 0.98
CA ILE A 156 -7.10 15.13 1.38
C ILE A 156 -6.65 14.33 0.15
N GLY A 157 -7.41 14.32 -0.94
CA GLY A 157 -7.05 13.62 -2.16
C GLY A 157 -5.73 14.12 -2.78
N PRO A 158 -5.69 15.38 -3.29
CA PRO A 158 -4.52 15.88 -4.00
C PRO A 158 -3.27 16.01 -3.12
N VAL A 159 -3.46 16.41 -1.89
CA VAL A 159 -2.33 16.73 -1.02
C VAL A 159 -1.92 15.54 -0.15
N PHE A 160 -2.86 14.80 0.46
CA PHE A 160 -2.52 13.69 1.36
C PHE A 160 -2.37 12.37 0.64
N VAL A 161 -3.32 11.98 -0.15
CA VAL A 161 -3.36 10.65 -0.79
C VAL A 161 -2.29 10.58 -1.86
N HIS A 162 -2.32 11.49 -2.83
CA HIS A 162 -1.33 11.55 -3.91
C HIS A 162 0.11 11.73 -3.38
N GLY A 163 0.32 12.57 -2.35
CA GLY A 163 1.65 12.80 -1.80
C GLY A 163 2.29 11.57 -1.13
N ILE A 164 1.51 10.66 -0.55
CA ILE A 164 2.01 9.38 0.00
C ILE A 164 2.13 8.35 -1.11
N ALA A 165 1.10 8.18 -1.94
CA ALA A 165 1.06 7.17 -2.99
C ALA A 165 2.18 7.34 -4.02
N SER A 166 2.38 8.54 -4.54
CA SER A 166 3.44 8.83 -5.51
C SER A 166 4.85 8.56 -4.98
N ARG A 167 5.10 8.87 -3.70
CA ARG A 167 6.39 8.57 -3.05
C ARG A 167 6.56 7.08 -2.79
N THR A 168 5.52 6.39 -2.37
CA THR A 168 5.53 4.95 -2.17
C THR A 168 5.85 4.26 -3.49
N LEU A 169 5.12 4.62 -4.56
CA LEU A 169 5.35 4.08 -5.89
C LEU A 169 6.75 4.38 -6.41
N ALA A 170 7.25 5.61 -6.24
CA ALA A 170 8.60 5.98 -6.66
C ALA A 170 9.68 5.19 -5.89
N GLY A 171 9.53 5.01 -4.59
CA GLY A 171 10.49 4.29 -3.77
C GLY A 171 10.52 2.79 -4.08
N LEU A 172 9.36 2.15 -4.24
CA LEU A 172 9.27 0.74 -4.62
C LEU A 172 9.77 0.51 -6.05
N ALA A 173 9.47 1.41 -6.98
CA ALA A 173 10.01 1.37 -8.34
C ALA A 173 11.53 1.38 -8.33
N ALA A 174 12.14 2.33 -7.61
CA ALA A 174 13.59 2.41 -7.48
C ALA A 174 14.20 1.15 -6.83
N ALA A 175 13.52 0.53 -5.87
CA ALA A 175 13.96 -0.72 -5.27
C ALA A 175 13.91 -1.89 -6.27
N ALA A 176 12.82 -2.03 -7.02
CA ALA A 176 12.65 -3.06 -8.03
C ALA A 176 13.67 -2.91 -9.18
N GLU A 177 13.89 -1.69 -9.67
CA GLU A 177 14.84 -1.40 -10.73
C GLU A 177 16.27 -1.72 -10.31
N ARG A 178 16.65 -1.41 -9.06
CA ARG A 178 17.97 -1.82 -8.53
C ARG A 178 18.14 -3.33 -8.44
N ALA A 179 17.13 -4.06 -8.00
CA ALA A 179 17.17 -5.51 -7.89
C ALA A 179 17.25 -6.19 -9.27
N SER A 180 16.66 -5.58 -10.29
CA SER A 180 16.63 -6.09 -11.65
C SER A 180 17.86 -5.67 -12.50
N SER A 181 18.68 -4.74 -12.00
CA SER A 181 19.89 -4.30 -12.70
C SER A 181 20.97 -5.39 -12.61
N PRO A 182 21.66 -5.72 -13.73
CA PRO A 182 22.76 -6.68 -13.69
C PRO A 182 23.87 -6.16 -12.78
N SER A 183 24.36 -7.02 -11.87
CA SER A 183 25.54 -6.70 -11.07
C SER A 183 26.71 -6.32 -11.98
N PRO A 184 27.46 -5.24 -11.66
CA PRO A 184 28.67 -4.91 -12.42
C PRO A 184 29.61 -6.13 -12.38
N ARG A 185 29.97 -6.65 -13.59
CA ARG A 185 31.01 -7.68 -13.69
C ARG A 185 32.30 -7.06 -13.16
N LEU A 186 32.87 -7.62 -12.11
CA LEU A 186 34.23 -7.29 -11.71
C LEU A 186 35.16 -7.58 -12.91
N PRO A 187 36.03 -6.66 -13.29
CA PRO A 187 37.05 -6.94 -14.31
C PRO A 187 37.95 -8.08 -13.80
N ALA A 188 38.23 -9.04 -14.69
CA ALA A 188 39.11 -10.17 -14.45
C ALA A 188 40.57 -9.71 -14.34
#